data_ba4d8e37f612a9e2ef3c277c4eb21814
#
_entry.id   ba4d8e37f612a9e2ef3c277c4eb21814
#
_cell.length_a   1.000
_cell.length_b   1.000
_cell.length_c   1.000
_cell.angle_alpha   90.00
_cell.angle_beta   90.00
_cell.angle_gamma   90.00
#
_symmetry.space_group_name_H-M   'P 1'
#
loop_
_entity.id
_entity.type
_entity.pdbx_description
1 polymer ?
#
loop_
_entity_poly.entity_id
_entity_poly.type
_entity_poly.pdbx_seq_one_letter_code
_entity_poly.pdbx_strand_id
1 'polypeptide(L)'
;VDFLPKVKIEAAVDDAIGAQVAAVVDDGATLQMGIGAIPDAALRRLGDKHDHGIHTEMFSDGILDLVEGGVITNRRKKVHPGRIVTSFVIGSERLYRFVDDNPLVEFHPCDRTNDTALIRKNDKVTAINSALEVDLSGQVVADSIGFRIYSGIGGQMDFIRGAARSKGG
;
A
#
# COMPACT_ATOMS: atom_id res chain seq x y z
N VAL A 1 3.23 33.01 -9.51
CA VAL A 1 3.20 32.23 -8.28
C VAL A 1 4.58 31.63 -8.13
N ASP A 2 5.39 32.20 -7.24
CA ASP A 2 6.71 31.64 -6.93
C ASP A 2 6.52 30.35 -6.18
N PHE A 3 6.86 29.24 -6.84
CA PHE A 3 6.89 27.94 -6.17
C PHE A 3 8.02 27.94 -5.13
N LEU A 4 7.70 27.59 -3.90
CA LEU A 4 8.71 27.33 -2.88
C LEU A 4 9.71 26.28 -3.41
N PRO A 5 11.01 26.42 -3.08
CA PRO A 5 11.99 25.45 -3.54
C PRO A 5 11.60 24.04 -3.06
N LYS A 6 11.37 23.16 -4.01
CA LYS A 6 11.07 21.76 -3.74
C LYS A 6 12.36 21.07 -3.33
N VAL A 7 12.35 20.41 -2.18
CA VAL A 7 13.44 19.55 -1.77
C VAL A 7 13.24 18.20 -2.46
N LYS A 8 14.13 17.85 -3.38
CA LYS A 8 14.15 16.49 -3.95
C LYS A 8 14.73 15.55 -2.90
N ILE A 9 13.86 14.76 -2.28
CA ILE A 9 14.28 13.68 -1.40
C ILE A 9 14.52 12.46 -2.28
N GLU A 10 15.74 12.21 -2.69
CA GLU A 10 16.16 10.92 -3.21
C GLU A 10 16.37 10.00 -2.00
N ALA A 11 15.34 9.28 -1.62
CA ALA A 11 15.53 8.19 -0.68
C ALA A 11 16.17 7.03 -1.45
N ALA A 12 17.47 6.86 -1.32
CA ALA A 12 18.07 5.56 -1.55
C ALA A 12 17.46 4.62 -0.51
N VAL A 13 16.54 3.75 -0.95
CA VAL A 13 15.84 2.86 -0.05
C VAL A 13 16.77 1.72 0.28
N ASP A 14 17.50 1.91 1.36
CA ASP A 14 18.20 0.82 2.00
C ASP A 14 17.26 0.08 2.98
N ASP A 15 17.72 -1.04 3.48
CA ASP A 15 17.02 -1.84 4.48
C ASP A 15 16.64 -1.06 5.76
N ALA A 16 17.37 0.01 6.09
CA ALA A 16 17.11 0.84 7.26
C ALA A 16 15.82 1.66 7.10
N ILE A 17 15.55 2.20 5.91
CA ILE A 17 14.29 2.93 5.64
C ILE A 17 13.10 1.97 5.66
N GLY A 18 13.25 0.78 5.05
CA GLY A 18 12.23 -0.27 5.12
C GLY A 18 11.88 -0.64 6.57
N ALA A 19 12.87 -0.75 7.45
CA ALA A 19 12.67 -1.02 8.87
C ALA A 19 11.96 0.14 9.60
N GLN A 20 12.28 1.39 9.29
CA GLN A 20 11.60 2.56 9.87
C GLN A 20 10.11 2.61 9.45
N VAL A 21 9.81 2.34 8.18
CA VAL A 21 8.43 2.27 7.69
C VAL A 21 7.69 1.12 8.37
N ALA A 22 8.29 -0.07 8.46
CA ALA A 22 7.67 -1.22 9.11
C ALA A 22 7.43 -1.00 10.62
N ALA A 23 8.28 -0.22 11.29
CA ALA A 23 8.15 0.08 12.71
C ALA A 23 6.85 0.85 13.05
N VAL A 24 6.32 1.66 12.12
CA VAL A 24 5.07 2.41 12.33
C VAL A 24 3.82 1.61 11.92
N VAL A 25 3.97 0.40 11.40
CA VAL A 25 2.86 -0.49 11.06
C VAL A 25 2.48 -1.32 12.27
N ASP A 26 1.27 -1.16 12.75
CA ASP A 26 0.72 -1.91 13.89
C ASP A 26 0.31 -3.34 13.51
N ASP A 27 0.37 -4.27 14.44
CA ASP A 27 -0.25 -5.60 14.28
C ASP A 27 -1.75 -5.47 13.97
N GLY A 28 -2.21 -6.30 13.05
CA GLY A 28 -3.60 -6.30 12.60
C GLY A 28 -3.97 -5.16 11.66
N ALA A 29 -2.99 -4.37 11.21
CA ALA A 29 -3.22 -3.30 10.23
C ALA A 29 -3.77 -3.87 8.91
N THR A 30 -4.65 -3.10 8.26
CA THR A 30 -5.06 -3.35 6.89
C THR A 30 -4.18 -2.53 5.95
N LEU A 31 -3.40 -3.21 5.13
CA LEU A 31 -2.37 -2.59 4.30
C LEU A 31 -2.89 -2.28 2.90
N GLN A 32 -2.56 -1.09 2.43
CA GLN A 32 -2.48 -0.77 1.01
C GLN A 32 -1.01 -0.57 0.66
N MET A 33 -0.58 -1.21 -0.40
CA MET A 33 0.80 -1.17 -0.85
C MET A 33 0.87 -0.62 -2.26
N GLY A 34 1.67 0.43 -2.44
CA GLY A 34 2.12 0.84 -3.76
C GLY A 34 3.11 -0.17 -4.34
N ILE A 35 3.62 0.14 -5.51
CA ILE A 35 4.71 -0.61 -6.15
C ILE A 35 6.02 0.15 -6.03
N GLY A 36 7.13 -0.58 -6.11
CA GLY A 36 8.47 -0.01 -6.16
C GLY A 36 9.29 -0.34 -4.92
N ALA A 37 10.52 0.17 -4.92
CA ALA A 37 11.53 -0.20 -3.94
C ALA A 37 11.15 0.09 -2.49
N ILE A 38 10.41 1.18 -2.22
CA ILE A 38 10.01 1.57 -0.85
C ILE A 38 8.96 0.62 -0.28
N PRO A 39 7.80 0.37 -0.94
CA PRO A 39 6.85 -0.61 -0.47
C PRO A 39 7.45 -2.01 -0.32
N ASP A 40 8.27 -2.45 -1.27
CA ASP A 40 8.91 -3.76 -1.22
C ASP A 40 9.90 -3.88 -0.03
N ALA A 41 10.65 -2.81 0.26
CA ALA A 41 11.56 -2.79 1.41
C ALA A 41 10.78 -2.85 2.74
N ALA A 42 9.63 -2.16 2.83
CA ALA A 42 8.76 -2.23 4.00
C ALA A 42 8.18 -3.65 4.18
N LEU A 43 7.66 -4.26 3.11
CA LEU A 43 7.11 -5.63 3.16
C LEU A 43 8.12 -6.64 3.69
N ARG A 44 9.38 -6.60 3.23
CA ARG A 44 10.43 -7.50 3.72
C ARG A 44 10.68 -7.40 5.22
N ARG A 45 10.29 -6.29 5.86
CA ARG A 45 10.48 -6.04 7.31
C ARG A 45 9.23 -6.28 8.16
N LEU A 46 8.14 -6.77 7.56
CA LEU A 46 6.90 -7.08 8.29
C LEU A 46 6.81 -8.53 8.77
N GLY A 47 7.85 -9.34 8.55
CA GLY A 47 7.82 -10.78 8.85
C GLY A 47 7.62 -11.14 10.34
N ASP A 48 7.92 -10.22 11.25
CA ASP A 48 7.72 -10.34 12.70
C ASP A 48 6.37 -9.79 13.20
N LYS A 49 5.56 -9.23 12.30
CA LYS A 49 4.24 -8.70 12.59
C LYS A 49 3.15 -9.77 12.48
N HIS A 50 1.93 -9.44 12.91
CA HIS A 50 0.85 -10.41 13.03
C HIS A 50 -0.48 -9.88 12.49
N ASP A 51 -1.26 -10.79 11.89
CA ASP A 51 -2.68 -10.61 11.54
C ASP A 51 -2.98 -9.45 10.59
N HIS A 52 -2.07 -9.12 9.68
CA HIS A 52 -2.34 -8.11 8.67
C HIS A 52 -3.47 -8.51 7.73
N GLY A 53 -4.17 -7.50 7.21
CA GLY A 53 -5.10 -7.62 6.10
C GLY A 53 -4.59 -6.86 4.88
N ILE A 54 -5.06 -7.25 3.69
CA ILE A 54 -4.77 -6.56 2.43
C ILE A 54 -6.06 -6.00 1.84
N HIS A 55 -6.07 -4.69 1.58
CA HIS A 55 -7.07 -3.98 0.81
C HIS A 55 -6.34 -2.92 -0.01
N THR A 56 -6.06 -3.21 -1.26
CA THR A 56 -5.16 -2.43 -2.10
C THR A 56 -5.63 -2.44 -3.55
N GLU A 57 -5.39 -1.39 -4.31
CA GLU A 57 -5.69 -1.39 -5.74
C GLU A 57 -4.89 -2.46 -6.47
N MET A 58 -3.62 -2.60 -6.14
CA MET A 58 -2.75 -3.62 -6.70
C MET A 58 -1.79 -4.19 -5.66
N PHE A 59 -1.26 -5.37 -5.92
CA PHE A 59 -0.13 -5.92 -5.18
C PHE A 59 0.85 -6.68 -6.09
N SER A 60 2.05 -6.88 -5.57
CA SER A 60 3.16 -7.57 -6.21
C SER A 60 3.61 -8.79 -5.40
N ASP A 61 4.66 -9.47 -5.87
CA ASP A 61 5.23 -10.68 -5.23
C ASP A 61 5.56 -10.49 -3.74
N GLY A 62 5.86 -9.27 -3.30
CA GLY A 62 6.30 -8.98 -1.93
C GLY A 62 5.32 -9.41 -0.83
N ILE A 63 4.03 -9.58 -1.13
CA ILE A 63 3.08 -10.06 -0.12
C ILE A 63 3.02 -11.59 0.00
N LEU A 64 3.52 -12.34 -0.98
CA LEU A 64 3.40 -13.80 -0.99
C LEU A 64 4.09 -14.44 0.20
N ASP A 65 5.31 -14.02 0.52
CA ASP A 65 6.07 -14.55 1.64
C ASP A 65 5.37 -14.28 2.99
N LEU A 66 4.71 -13.12 3.10
CA LEU A 66 3.93 -12.76 4.29
C LEU A 66 2.62 -13.57 4.42
N VAL A 67 2.00 -13.92 3.30
CA VAL A 67 0.84 -14.82 3.28
C VAL A 67 1.25 -16.24 3.68
N GLU A 68 2.29 -16.77 3.05
CA GLU A 68 2.82 -18.11 3.33
C GLU A 68 3.35 -18.23 4.77
N GLY A 69 3.98 -17.14 5.28
CA GLY A 69 4.45 -17.05 6.66
C GLY A 69 3.33 -16.82 7.69
N GLY A 70 2.06 -16.69 7.28
CA GLY A 70 0.93 -16.49 8.18
C GLY A 70 0.84 -15.09 8.80
N VAL A 71 1.62 -14.14 8.33
CA VAL A 71 1.59 -12.73 8.76
C VAL A 71 0.34 -12.03 8.22
N ILE A 72 -0.04 -12.32 6.97
CA ILE A 72 -1.26 -11.82 6.33
C ILE A 72 -2.36 -12.87 6.46
N THR A 73 -3.30 -12.64 7.36
CA THR A 73 -4.42 -13.53 7.65
C THR A 73 -5.77 -12.97 7.20
N ASN A 74 -5.85 -11.66 6.98
CA ASN A 74 -7.07 -10.90 6.68
C ASN A 74 -8.19 -11.05 7.73
N ARG A 75 -7.95 -11.71 8.87
CA ARG A 75 -8.97 -12.03 9.88
C ARG A 75 -9.55 -10.79 10.56
N ARG A 76 -8.74 -9.73 10.71
CA ARG A 76 -9.12 -8.50 11.40
C ARG A 76 -9.79 -7.47 10.51
N LYS A 77 -9.87 -7.72 9.22
CA LYS A 77 -10.60 -6.84 8.29
C LYS A 77 -12.10 -6.84 8.61
N LYS A 78 -12.72 -5.67 8.50
CA LYS A 78 -14.18 -5.50 8.62
C LYS A 78 -14.87 -5.57 7.27
N VAL A 79 -14.15 -5.22 6.21
CA VAL A 79 -14.62 -5.35 4.82
C VAL A 79 -13.92 -6.56 4.20
N HIS A 80 -14.70 -7.54 3.73
CA HIS A 80 -14.21 -8.82 3.19
C HIS A 80 -13.22 -9.53 4.15
N PRO A 81 -13.64 -9.89 5.39
CA PRO A 81 -12.77 -10.58 6.33
C PRO A 81 -12.29 -11.92 5.77
N GLY A 82 -11.02 -12.26 6.03
CA GLY A 82 -10.41 -13.47 5.51
C GLY A 82 -10.02 -13.42 4.02
N ARG A 83 -10.20 -12.30 3.34
CA ARG A 83 -9.92 -12.13 1.91
C ARG A 83 -8.93 -11.02 1.65
N ILE A 84 -8.03 -11.24 0.71
CA ILE A 84 -7.24 -10.19 0.06
C ILE A 84 -8.16 -9.49 -0.94
N VAL A 85 -8.27 -8.17 -0.87
CA VAL A 85 -9.06 -7.36 -1.81
C VAL A 85 -8.12 -6.57 -2.69
N THR A 86 -8.28 -6.71 -4.01
CA THR A 86 -7.46 -6.02 -5.01
C THR A 86 -8.23 -5.77 -6.30
N SER A 87 -7.70 -4.92 -7.18
CA SER A 87 -8.22 -4.73 -8.54
C SER A 87 -7.39 -5.45 -9.58
N PHE A 88 -6.07 -5.53 -9.39
CA PHE A 88 -5.17 -6.24 -10.28
C PHE A 88 -3.86 -6.60 -9.57
N VAL A 89 -3.02 -7.38 -10.23
CA VAL A 89 -1.70 -7.78 -9.74
C VAL A 89 -0.65 -7.64 -10.84
N ILE A 90 0.59 -7.33 -10.44
CA ILE A 90 1.74 -7.31 -11.34
C ILE A 90 2.90 -8.00 -10.61
N GLY A 91 3.47 -9.02 -11.22
CA GLY A 91 4.60 -9.73 -10.64
C GLY A 91 5.06 -10.93 -11.46
N SER A 92 5.67 -11.87 -10.77
CA SER A 92 6.21 -13.09 -11.36
C SER A 92 5.12 -14.14 -11.66
N GLU A 93 5.50 -15.20 -12.34
CA GLU A 93 4.64 -16.38 -12.56
C GLU A 93 4.15 -16.98 -11.23
N ARG A 94 4.95 -16.91 -10.16
CA ARG A 94 4.55 -17.35 -8.80
C ARG A 94 3.31 -16.60 -8.32
N LEU A 95 3.27 -15.28 -8.54
CA LEU A 95 2.13 -14.45 -8.17
C LEU A 95 0.89 -14.83 -8.99
N TYR A 96 1.01 -14.99 -10.29
CA TYR A 96 -0.12 -15.36 -11.15
C TYR A 96 -0.66 -16.75 -10.80
N ARG A 97 0.19 -17.71 -10.49
CA ARG A 97 -0.22 -19.02 -9.99
C ARG A 97 -0.91 -18.94 -8.62
N PHE A 98 -0.45 -18.03 -7.75
CA PHE A 98 -1.07 -17.83 -6.44
C PHE A 98 -2.49 -17.28 -6.55
N VAL A 99 -2.76 -16.37 -7.47
CA VAL A 99 -4.10 -15.76 -7.62
C VAL A 99 -5.05 -16.60 -8.46
N ASP A 100 -4.56 -17.56 -9.23
CA ASP A 100 -5.34 -18.41 -10.10
C ASP A 100 -6.24 -19.34 -9.27
N ASP A 101 -7.57 -19.22 -9.47
CA ASP A 101 -8.60 -19.97 -8.75
C ASP A 101 -8.42 -20.01 -7.22
N ASN A 102 -7.85 -18.93 -6.64
CA ASN A 102 -7.58 -18.85 -5.22
C ASN A 102 -8.71 -18.10 -4.47
N PRO A 103 -9.50 -18.80 -3.64
CA PRO A 103 -10.61 -18.18 -2.92
C PRO A 103 -10.18 -17.16 -1.86
N LEU A 104 -8.89 -17.08 -1.53
CA LEU A 104 -8.37 -16.04 -0.63
C LEU A 104 -8.30 -14.66 -1.28
N VAL A 105 -8.33 -14.58 -2.61
CA VAL A 105 -8.18 -13.33 -3.37
C VAL A 105 -9.49 -12.96 -4.04
N GLU A 106 -9.94 -11.74 -3.77
CA GLU A 106 -11.10 -11.15 -4.43
C GLU A 106 -10.67 -9.97 -5.30
N PHE A 107 -10.97 -10.08 -6.59
CA PHE A 107 -10.76 -9.01 -7.55
C PHE A 107 -12.03 -8.16 -7.70
N HIS A 108 -11.89 -6.86 -7.52
CA HIS A 108 -12.96 -5.89 -7.70
C HIS A 108 -12.55 -4.77 -8.64
N PRO A 109 -13.50 -4.11 -9.32
CA PRO A 109 -13.21 -2.89 -10.08
C PRO A 109 -12.60 -1.81 -9.19
N CYS A 110 -11.75 -0.93 -9.78
CA CYS A 110 -11.04 0.10 -9.03
C CYS A 110 -11.97 1.08 -8.30
N ASP A 111 -13.12 1.42 -8.87
CA ASP A 111 -14.13 2.27 -8.23
C ASP A 111 -14.63 1.70 -6.90
N ARG A 112 -14.66 0.37 -6.76
CA ARG A 112 -15.02 -0.30 -5.51
C ARG A 112 -13.81 -0.45 -4.58
N THR A 113 -12.67 -0.89 -5.10
CA THR A 113 -11.46 -1.10 -4.27
C THR A 113 -10.96 0.20 -3.69
N ASN A 114 -11.01 1.29 -4.46
CA ASN A 114 -10.53 2.62 -4.08
C ASN A 114 -11.60 3.47 -3.38
N ASP A 115 -12.81 2.90 -3.13
CA ASP A 115 -13.85 3.64 -2.41
C ASP A 115 -13.39 3.94 -0.98
N THR A 116 -13.16 5.22 -0.69
CA THR A 116 -12.75 5.70 0.63
C THR A 116 -13.74 5.35 1.74
N ALA A 117 -15.04 5.18 1.41
CA ALA A 117 -16.05 4.75 2.37
C ALA A 117 -15.90 3.27 2.75
N LEU A 118 -15.40 2.42 1.85
CA LEU A 118 -15.06 1.04 2.16
C LEU A 118 -13.70 0.92 2.86
N ILE A 119 -12.69 1.61 2.36
CA ILE A 119 -11.33 1.60 2.92
C ILE A 119 -11.37 1.93 4.42
N ARG A 120 -11.98 3.05 4.79
CA ARG A 120 -12.03 3.54 6.20
C ARG A 120 -12.81 2.65 7.17
N LYS A 121 -13.59 1.69 6.68
CA LYS A 121 -14.30 0.73 7.56
C LYS A 121 -13.36 -0.28 8.19
N ASN A 122 -12.24 -0.58 7.55
CA ASN A 122 -11.19 -1.38 8.17
C ASN A 122 -10.48 -0.56 9.24
N ASP A 123 -10.08 -1.20 10.33
CA ASP A 123 -9.29 -0.55 11.37
C ASP A 123 -7.81 -0.53 10.97
N LYS A 124 -7.06 0.44 11.49
CA LYS A 124 -5.60 0.58 11.30
C LYS A 124 -5.19 0.50 9.83
N VAL A 125 -5.94 1.14 8.94
CA VAL A 125 -5.55 1.18 7.52
C VAL A 125 -4.24 1.93 7.40
N THR A 126 -3.24 1.27 6.82
CA THR A 126 -1.91 1.82 6.61
C THR A 126 -1.62 1.82 5.11
N ALA A 127 -1.51 3.02 4.53
CA ALA A 127 -1.23 3.22 3.11
C ALA A 127 0.25 3.55 2.92
N ILE A 128 0.99 2.70 2.19
CA ILE A 128 2.42 2.86 1.93
C ILE A 128 2.61 3.08 0.42
N ASN A 129 3.09 4.27 0.06
CA ASN A 129 3.27 4.69 -1.32
C ASN A 129 4.58 5.45 -1.50
N SER A 130 5.04 5.53 -2.75
CA SER A 130 6.19 6.34 -3.13
C SER A 130 5.76 7.74 -3.52
N ALA A 131 6.67 8.71 -3.39
CA ALA A 131 6.51 10.07 -3.84
C ALA A 131 7.69 10.47 -4.72
N LEU A 132 7.47 11.39 -5.66
CA LEU A 132 8.54 11.98 -6.48
C LEU A 132 9.11 13.22 -5.82
N GLU A 133 8.25 14.06 -5.26
CA GLU A 133 8.62 15.31 -4.62
C GLU A 133 7.76 15.55 -3.38
N VAL A 134 8.35 16.18 -2.36
CA VAL A 134 7.63 16.68 -1.18
C VAL A 134 8.11 18.11 -0.94
N ASP A 135 7.20 19.07 -0.78
CA ASP A 135 7.57 20.44 -0.45
C ASP A 135 7.70 20.65 1.07
N LEU A 136 8.21 21.83 1.47
CA LEU A 136 8.40 22.16 2.89
C LEU A 136 7.10 22.29 3.68
N SER A 137 5.94 22.37 3.02
CA SER A 137 4.62 22.37 3.67
C SER A 137 4.03 20.97 3.79
N GLY A 138 4.70 19.92 3.28
CA GLY A 138 4.24 18.54 3.30
C GLY A 138 3.33 18.18 2.13
N GLN A 139 3.24 19.00 1.08
CA GLN A 139 2.53 18.62 -0.13
C GLN A 139 3.33 17.59 -0.91
N VAL A 140 2.66 16.52 -1.34
CA VAL A 140 3.27 15.37 -2.01
C VAL A 140 2.90 15.36 -3.48
N VAL A 141 3.89 15.16 -4.35
CA VAL A 141 3.71 14.93 -5.79
C VAL A 141 4.19 13.53 -6.12
N ALA A 142 3.33 12.73 -6.72
CA ALA A 142 3.62 11.34 -7.08
C ALA A 142 3.49 11.05 -8.59
N ASP A 143 2.93 11.96 -9.38
CA ASP A 143 2.58 11.75 -10.78
C ASP A 143 3.25 12.70 -11.77
N SER A 144 4.00 13.70 -11.28
CA SER A 144 4.67 14.68 -12.12
C SER A 144 6.03 15.11 -11.57
N ILE A 145 6.89 15.63 -12.46
CA ILE A 145 8.16 16.27 -12.14
C ILE A 145 8.09 17.69 -12.71
N GLY A 146 7.90 18.67 -11.84
CA GLY A 146 7.58 20.03 -12.26
C GLY A 146 6.30 20.06 -13.12
N PHE A 147 6.39 20.55 -14.34
CA PHE A 147 5.25 20.62 -15.29
C PHE A 147 5.11 19.37 -16.18
N ARG A 148 5.96 18.38 -16.00
CA ARG A 148 5.98 17.18 -16.83
C ARG A 148 5.27 16.03 -16.13
N ILE A 149 4.20 15.50 -16.74
CA ILE A 149 3.54 14.29 -16.29
C ILE A 149 4.52 13.12 -16.37
N TYR A 150 4.68 12.40 -15.25
CA TYR A 150 5.55 11.23 -15.13
C TYR A 150 4.75 9.93 -15.19
N SER A 151 3.58 9.90 -14.56
CA SER A 151 2.71 8.72 -14.52
C SER A 151 1.24 9.12 -14.45
N GLY A 152 0.34 8.14 -14.49
CA GLY A 152 -1.07 8.34 -14.13
C GLY A 152 -1.25 8.61 -12.64
N ILE A 153 -2.41 9.14 -12.27
CA ILE A 153 -2.73 9.51 -10.88
C ILE A 153 -2.85 8.28 -9.97
N GLY A 154 -3.46 7.19 -10.42
CA GLY A 154 -3.71 5.99 -9.60
C GLY A 154 -4.55 6.23 -8.35
N GLY A 155 -4.61 5.23 -7.47
CA GLY A 155 -5.45 5.25 -6.25
C GLY A 155 -4.79 5.80 -4.98
N GLN A 156 -3.56 6.31 -5.03
CA GLN A 156 -2.82 6.75 -3.84
C GLN A 156 -3.61 7.72 -2.97
N MET A 157 -4.25 8.73 -3.57
CA MET A 157 -5.05 9.73 -2.87
C MET A 157 -6.22 9.11 -2.12
N ASP A 158 -6.93 8.15 -2.74
CA ASP A 158 -8.10 7.51 -2.15
C ASP A 158 -7.71 6.69 -0.92
N PHE A 159 -6.61 5.94 -1.01
CA PHE A 159 -6.11 5.12 0.10
C PHE A 159 -5.56 5.97 1.24
N ILE A 160 -4.81 7.02 0.98
CA ILE A 160 -4.34 7.95 2.03
C ILE A 160 -5.53 8.62 2.73
N ARG A 161 -6.55 9.08 1.97
CA ARG A 161 -7.77 9.65 2.57
C ARG A 161 -8.57 8.63 3.37
N GLY A 162 -8.65 7.41 2.86
CA GLY A 162 -9.31 6.29 3.56
C GLY A 162 -8.59 5.93 4.85
N ALA A 163 -7.27 5.80 4.82
CA ALA A 163 -6.43 5.52 5.96
C ALA A 163 -6.57 6.60 7.05
N ALA A 164 -6.39 7.87 6.69
CA ALA A 164 -6.51 8.99 7.64
C ALA A 164 -7.88 9.10 8.33
N ARG A 165 -8.90 8.39 7.86
CA ARG A 165 -10.26 8.36 8.42
C ARG A 165 -10.62 7.01 9.02
N SER A 166 -9.73 6.04 8.97
CA SER A 166 -9.92 4.76 9.62
C SER A 166 -9.60 4.86 11.11
N LYS A 167 -10.17 3.99 11.90
CA LYS A 167 -9.89 3.95 13.34
C LYS A 167 -8.45 3.45 13.55
N GLY A 168 -7.56 4.31 14.01
CA GLY A 168 -6.14 4.00 14.26
C GLY A 168 -5.30 3.89 12.98
N GLY A 169 -5.75 4.49 11.88
CA GLY A 169 -4.99 4.63 10.65
C GLY A 169 -4.42 6.02 10.49
#